data_b167fbea9bc3266cfdd4421c48c5ca26
#
_entry.id   b167fbea9bc3266cfdd4421c48c5ca26
#
_cell.length_a   1.000
_cell.length_b   1.000
_cell.length_c   1.000
_cell.angle_alpha   90.00
_cell.angle_beta   90.00
_cell.angle_gamma   90.00
#
_symmetry.space_group_name_H-M   'P 1'
#
loop_
_entity.id
_entity.type
_entity.pdbx_description
1 polymer ?
#
loop_
_entity_poly.entity_id
_entity_poly.type
_entity_poly.pdbx_seq_one_letter_code
_entity_poly.pdbx_strand_id
1 'polypeptide(L)'
;MLEVECNMQFPQSWQLCRLSFICQLTDGIKMKGNHICLDAKYLRGKSTGVQLGEGKFVQQGDNIILVDGENSGEVFTVPIEGYMGSTFKQLWVSKTMNLQYVLYVIRFYKDMLRNSKKGAAIPHLNKQLFYNIIVGIPPIKEQSRIVERVDQLFQLSN
;
A
#
# COMPACT_ATOMS: atom_id res chain seq x y z
N MET A 1 -1.24 -3.78 -23.65
CA MET A 1 -1.91 -3.33 -22.42
C MET A 1 -2.47 -4.56 -21.71
N LEU A 2 -1.97 -4.86 -20.53
CA LEU A 2 -2.54 -5.94 -19.72
C LEU A 2 -3.82 -5.41 -19.10
N GLU A 3 -4.94 -5.72 -19.68
CA GLU A 3 -6.23 -5.56 -19.02
C GLU A 3 -6.33 -6.65 -17.95
N VAL A 4 -6.37 -6.23 -16.70
CA VAL A 4 -6.78 -7.13 -15.64
C VAL A 4 -8.28 -7.28 -15.77
N GLU A 5 -8.70 -8.34 -16.43
CA GLU A 5 -10.12 -8.70 -16.40
C GLU A 5 -10.49 -9.03 -14.97
N CYS A 6 -11.17 -8.09 -14.34
CA CYS A 6 -11.74 -8.31 -13.04
C CYS A 6 -13.03 -9.13 -13.24
N ASN A 7 -12.92 -10.44 -13.09
CA ASN A 7 -14.08 -11.34 -13.13
C ASN A 7 -14.99 -11.23 -11.89
N MET A 8 -14.72 -10.24 -11.02
CA MET A 8 -15.55 -10.02 -9.85
C MET A 8 -16.81 -9.26 -10.21
N GLN A 9 -17.95 -9.77 -9.77
CA GLN A 9 -19.21 -9.07 -9.85
C GLN A 9 -19.36 -8.18 -8.60
N PHE A 10 -19.54 -6.88 -8.84
CA PHE A 10 -19.81 -5.91 -7.78
C PHE A 10 -21.32 -5.60 -7.70
N PRO A 11 -21.84 -5.28 -6.50
CA PRO A 11 -23.21 -4.79 -6.38
C PRO A 11 -23.45 -3.55 -7.25
N GLN A 12 -24.65 -3.41 -7.79
CA GLN A 12 -25.00 -2.28 -8.68
C GLN A 12 -24.90 -0.92 -7.99
N SER A 13 -25.04 -0.88 -6.66
CA SER A 13 -24.91 0.35 -5.86
C SER A 13 -23.46 0.82 -5.70
N TRP A 14 -22.49 0.01 -6.10
CA TRP A 14 -21.08 0.35 -6.01
C TRP A 14 -20.63 1.04 -7.29
N GLN A 15 -19.83 2.08 -7.14
CA GLN A 15 -19.14 2.70 -8.26
C GLN A 15 -17.86 1.94 -8.57
N LEU A 16 -17.50 1.86 -9.84
CA LEU A 16 -16.23 1.29 -10.27
C LEU A 16 -15.30 2.41 -10.69
N CYS A 17 -14.05 2.34 -10.25
CA CYS A 17 -13.00 3.24 -10.74
C CYS A 17 -11.66 2.54 -10.76
N ARG A 18 -10.70 3.14 -11.44
CA ARG A 18 -9.30 2.72 -11.37
C ARG A 18 -8.68 3.18 -10.06
N LEU A 19 -7.78 2.39 -9.52
CA LEU A 19 -7.08 2.71 -8.28
C LEU A 19 -6.35 4.07 -8.37
N SER A 20 -5.91 4.47 -9.56
CA SER A 20 -5.28 5.78 -9.80
C SER A 20 -6.16 6.98 -9.43
N PHE A 21 -7.48 6.82 -9.37
CA PHE A 21 -8.38 7.90 -8.97
C PHE A 21 -8.40 8.14 -7.46
N ILE A 22 -8.00 7.16 -6.67
CA ILE A 22 -8.08 7.21 -5.21
C ILE A 22 -6.74 7.06 -4.51
N CYS A 23 -5.68 6.69 -5.24
CA CYS A 23 -4.34 6.50 -4.71
C CYS A 23 -3.27 7.14 -5.59
N GLN A 24 -2.16 7.53 -4.96
CA GLN A 24 -0.97 8.01 -5.65
C GLN A 24 0.28 7.52 -4.95
N LEU A 25 1.29 7.13 -5.72
CA LEU A 25 2.62 6.79 -5.23
C LEU A 25 3.57 7.94 -5.48
N THR A 26 4.34 8.32 -4.46
CA THR A 26 5.35 9.38 -4.56
C THR A 26 6.67 8.94 -3.95
N ASP A 27 7.75 9.60 -4.36
CA ASP A 27 9.09 9.31 -3.87
C ASP A 27 9.38 9.88 -2.47
N GLY A 28 8.48 10.70 -1.93
CA GLY A 28 8.72 11.39 -0.67
C GLY A 28 9.56 12.65 -0.84
N ILE A 29 9.86 13.32 0.27
CA ILE A 29 10.58 14.59 0.29
C ILE A 29 11.96 14.37 0.90
N LYS A 30 13.02 14.75 0.18
CA LYS A 30 14.39 14.68 0.71
C LYS A 30 14.58 15.69 1.83
N MET A 31 15.12 15.20 2.94
CA MET A 31 15.46 16.02 4.10
C MET A 31 16.81 15.63 4.66
N LYS A 32 17.41 16.54 5.41
CA LYS A 32 18.64 16.34 6.18
C LYS A 32 18.31 16.38 7.68
N GLY A 33 19.11 15.68 8.46
CA GLY A 33 18.94 15.54 9.91
C GLY A 33 18.93 14.07 10.30
N ASN A 34 19.20 13.77 11.55
CA ASN A 34 19.28 12.40 12.03
C ASN A 34 17.88 11.84 12.26
N HIS A 35 17.51 10.82 11.49
CA HIS A 35 16.29 10.06 11.66
C HIS A 35 16.55 8.57 11.40
N ILE A 36 15.67 7.74 11.94
CA ILE A 36 15.76 6.30 11.78
C ILE A 36 15.43 5.90 10.33
N CYS A 37 16.12 4.88 9.82
CA CYS A 37 15.79 4.27 8.54
C CYS A 37 14.60 3.32 8.71
N LEU A 38 13.52 3.61 8.00
CA LEU A 38 12.30 2.79 8.00
C LEU A 38 12.39 1.78 6.85
N ASP A 39 13.23 0.78 7.02
CA ASP A 39 13.29 -0.35 6.11
C ASP A 39 12.35 -1.48 6.54
N ALA A 40 12.19 -2.49 5.70
CA ALA A 40 11.27 -3.59 5.96
C ALA A 40 11.61 -4.37 7.23
N LYS A 41 12.88 -4.56 7.54
CA LYS A 41 13.30 -5.25 8.76
C LYS A 41 12.87 -4.49 10.02
N TYR A 42 13.12 -3.19 10.03
CA TYR A 42 12.69 -2.33 11.14
C TYR A 42 11.18 -2.33 11.30
N LEU A 43 10.45 -2.14 10.20
CA LEU A 43 8.98 -2.08 10.22
C LEU A 43 8.33 -3.39 10.66
N ARG A 44 9.01 -4.53 10.45
CA ARG A 44 8.57 -5.85 10.92
C ARG A 44 9.05 -6.18 12.33
N GLY A 45 9.72 -5.27 13.01
CA GLY A 45 10.23 -5.49 14.36
C GLY A 45 11.45 -6.40 14.44
N LYS A 46 12.16 -6.62 13.33
CA LYS A 46 13.32 -7.52 13.25
C LYS A 46 14.66 -6.80 13.37
N SER A 47 14.64 -5.50 13.56
CA SER A 47 15.83 -4.66 13.68
C SER A 47 15.55 -3.50 14.63
N THR A 48 16.57 -3.05 15.37
CA THR A 48 16.50 -1.85 16.20
C THR A 48 16.59 -0.56 15.38
N GLY A 49 16.89 -0.70 14.10
CA GLY A 49 16.99 0.41 13.16
C GLY A 49 18.39 1.03 13.09
N VAL A 50 18.60 1.77 12.02
CA VAL A 50 19.85 2.49 11.74
C VAL A 50 19.52 3.96 11.61
N GLN A 51 20.33 4.84 12.20
CA GLN A 51 20.20 6.29 12.05
C GLN A 51 20.86 6.72 10.75
N LEU A 52 20.17 7.56 10.01
CA LEU A 52 20.67 8.18 8.77
C LEU A 52 20.69 9.70 8.94
N GLY A 53 21.69 10.35 8.30
CA GLY A 53 21.80 11.81 8.31
C GLY A 53 20.96 12.51 7.24
N GLU A 54 20.43 11.77 6.29
CA GLU A 54 19.59 12.29 5.21
C GLU A 54 18.76 11.17 4.60
N GLY A 55 17.69 11.53 3.93
CA GLY A 55 16.85 10.57 3.23
C GLY A 55 15.50 11.18 2.85
N LYS A 56 14.59 10.30 2.46
CA LYS A 56 13.21 10.64 2.09
C LYS A 56 12.32 10.56 3.32
N PHE A 57 11.97 11.71 3.86
CA PHE A 57 11.28 11.83 5.13
C PHE A 57 9.80 11.50 5.02
N VAL A 58 9.31 10.73 5.99
CA VAL A 58 7.88 10.46 6.21
C VAL A 58 7.54 10.65 7.68
N GLN A 59 6.30 11.03 7.94
CA GLN A 59 5.79 11.28 9.29
C GLN A 59 5.11 10.05 9.86
N GLN A 60 5.01 10.01 11.18
CA GLN A 60 4.18 9.02 11.85
C GLN A 60 2.75 9.05 11.29
N GLY A 61 2.21 7.88 11.00
CA GLY A 61 0.86 7.73 10.44
C GLY A 61 0.80 7.76 8.93
N ASP A 62 1.87 8.16 8.24
CA ASP A 62 1.94 8.05 6.79
C ASP A 62 1.92 6.57 6.36
N ASN A 63 1.48 6.30 5.15
CA ASN A 63 1.49 4.96 4.59
C ASN A 63 2.58 4.85 3.53
N ILE A 64 3.32 3.76 3.57
CA ILE A 64 4.36 3.46 2.59
C ILE A 64 4.16 2.05 2.04
N ILE A 65 4.51 1.85 0.80
CA ILE A 65 4.32 0.58 0.09
C ILE A 65 5.65 0.08 -0.45
N LEU A 66 5.89 -1.19 -0.22
CA LEU A 66 7.07 -1.87 -0.73
C LEU A 66 6.93 -2.06 -2.25
N VAL A 67 7.89 -1.55 -3.02
CA VAL A 67 7.84 -1.59 -4.48
C VAL A 67 8.87 -2.54 -5.09
N ASP A 68 9.85 -2.97 -4.31
CA ASP A 68 10.89 -3.90 -4.74
C ASP A 68 11.03 -5.07 -3.76
N GLY A 69 11.31 -6.25 -4.27
CA GLY A 69 11.54 -7.45 -3.50
C GLY A 69 10.35 -8.40 -3.50
N GLU A 70 10.50 -9.52 -2.79
CA GLU A 70 9.51 -10.62 -2.79
C GLU A 70 8.16 -10.21 -2.20
N ASN A 71 8.16 -9.23 -1.31
CA ASN A 71 6.94 -8.75 -0.66
C ASN A 71 6.43 -7.42 -1.24
N SER A 72 6.82 -7.08 -2.47
CA SER A 72 6.31 -5.88 -3.12
C SER A 72 4.78 -5.86 -3.14
N GLY A 73 4.21 -4.69 -2.85
CA GLY A 73 2.77 -4.52 -2.61
C GLY A 73 2.37 -4.50 -1.13
N GLU A 74 3.26 -4.87 -0.21
CA GLU A 74 3.01 -4.79 1.23
C GLU A 74 3.00 -3.34 1.70
N VAL A 75 1.96 -2.95 2.44
CA VAL A 75 1.79 -1.59 2.95
C VAL A 75 2.07 -1.57 4.45
N PHE A 76 2.81 -0.56 4.88
CA PHE A 76 3.07 -0.27 6.29
C PHE A 76 2.56 1.12 6.64
N THR A 77 1.97 1.23 7.82
CA THR A 77 1.74 2.53 8.45
C THR A 77 2.97 2.90 9.29
N VAL A 78 3.51 4.08 9.04
CA VAL A 78 4.76 4.53 9.67
C VAL A 78 4.55 4.71 11.19
N PRO A 79 5.29 3.97 12.03
CA PRO A 79 5.10 4.00 13.48
C PRO A 79 5.77 5.21 14.15
N ILE A 80 6.82 5.72 13.55
CA ILE A 80 7.61 6.86 14.03
C ILE A 80 8.19 7.58 12.81
N GLU A 81 8.32 8.89 12.87
CA GLU A 81 8.93 9.65 11.78
C GLU A 81 10.34 9.15 11.46
N GLY A 82 10.69 9.18 10.21
CA GLY A 82 11.99 8.72 9.75
C GLY A 82 12.13 8.79 8.24
N TYR A 83 13.16 8.11 7.73
CA TYR A 83 13.45 8.04 6.31
C TYR A 83 13.01 6.72 5.71
N MET A 84 12.22 6.78 4.62
CA MET A 84 11.84 5.56 3.91
C MET A 84 13.07 4.80 3.43
N GLY A 85 13.05 3.47 3.58
CA GLY A 85 14.00 2.60 2.90
C GLY A 85 13.91 2.76 1.38
N SER A 86 15.00 2.44 0.69
CA SER A 86 15.12 2.62 -0.78
C SER A 86 14.11 1.81 -1.59
N THR A 87 13.53 0.78 -0.99
CA THR A 87 12.56 -0.12 -1.64
C THR A 87 11.10 0.35 -1.49
N PHE A 88 10.88 1.49 -0.86
CA PHE A 88 9.55 2.01 -0.57
C PHE A 88 9.19 3.22 -1.41
N LYS A 89 7.88 3.39 -1.62
CA LYS A 89 7.26 4.65 -2.06
C LYS A 89 6.22 5.06 -1.04
N GLN A 90 5.95 6.37 -0.94
CA GLN A 90 4.87 6.87 -0.12
C GLN A 90 3.54 6.66 -0.83
N LEU A 91 2.56 6.15 -0.11
CA LEU A 91 1.21 5.89 -0.61
C LEU A 91 0.26 6.96 -0.09
N TRP A 92 -0.33 7.69 -1.00
CA TRP A 92 -1.38 8.67 -0.71
C TRP A 92 -2.74 8.09 -1.09
N VAL A 93 -3.70 8.23 -0.19
CA VAL A 93 -5.07 7.79 -0.40
C VAL A 93 -5.99 8.99 -0.29
N SER A 94 -6.94 9.11 -1.21
CA SER A 94 -7.93 10.18 -1.20
C SER A 94 -8.67 10.24 0.13
N LYS A 95 -8.84 11.45 0.65
CA LYS A 95 -9.58 11.70 1.91
C LYS A 95 -11.08 11.42 1.80
N THR A 96 -11.60 11.28 0.59
CA THR A 96 -13.00 10.91 0.35
C THR A 96 -13.29 9.44 0.60
N MET A 97 -12.24 8.62 0.74
CA MET A 97 -12.31 7.19 0.97
C MET A 97 -12.06 6.85 2.44
N ASN A 98 -12.63 5.73 2.90
CA ASN A 98 -12.16 5.11 4.13
C ASN A 98 -10.76 4.53 3.87
N LEU A 99 -9.76 5.04 4.58
CA LEU A 99 -8.37 4.65 4.37
C LEU A 99 -8.16 3.13 4.52
N GLN A 100 -8.69 2.54 5.58
CA GLN A 100 -8.52 1.10 5.84
C GLN A 100 -9.17 0.25 4.75
N TYR A 101 -10.31 0.69 4.22
CA TYR A 101 -10.93 0.01 3.08
C TYR A 101 -9.98 -0.06 1.88
N VAL A 102 -9.37 1.06 1.53
CA VAL A 102 -8.42 1.11 0.41
C VAL A 102 -7.18 0.25 0.68
N LEU A 103 -6.66 0.28 1.90
CA LEU A 103 -5.51 -0.55 2.27
C LEU A 103 -5.83 -2.05 2.19
N TYR A 104 -7.03 -2.46 2.58
CA TYR A 104 -7.48 -3.86 2.41
C TYR A 104 -7.64 -4.25 0.95
N VAL A 105 -8.16 -3.35 0.12
CA VAL A 105 -8.23 -3.59 -1.34
C VAL A 105 -6.84 -3.83 -1.93
N ILE A 106 -5.87 -2.99 -1.58
CA ILE A 106 -4.49 -3.14 -2.03
C ILE A 106 -3.91 -4.46 -1.55
N ARG A 107 -4.13 -4.82 -0.28
CA ARG A 107 -3.69 -6.09 0.29
C ARG A 107 -4.29 -7.29 -0.44
N PHE A 108 -5.55 -7.21 -0.83
CA PHE A 108 -6.23 -8.26 -1.59
C PHE A 108 -5.55 -8.50 -2.95
N TYR A 109 -5.11 -7.44 -3.61
CA TYR A 109 -4.44 -7.54 -4.92
C TYR A 109 -2.93 -7.71 -4.84
N LYS A 110 -2.36 -7.77 -3.65
CA LYS A 110 -0.90 -7.81 -3.43
C LYS A 110 -0.22 -8.94 -4.21
N ASP A 111 -0.73 -10.15 -4.13
CA ASP A 111 -0.12 -11.30 -4.78
C ASP A 111 -0.16 -11.19 -6.30
N MET A 112 -1.24 -10.65 -6.85
CA MET A 112 -1.35 -10.37 -8.27
C MET A 112 -0.33 -9.32 -8.72
N LEU A 113 -0.18 -8.23 -7.96
CA LEU A 113 0.78 -7.17 -8.24
C LEU A 113 2.22 -7.67 -8.21
N ARG A 114 2.55 -8.50 -7.23
CA ARG A 114 3.88 -9.10 -7.09
C ARG A 114 4.20 -10.06 -8.23
N ASN A 115 3.23 -10.88 -8.63
CA ASN A 115 3.42 -11.95 -9.60
C ASN A 115 3.26 -11.49 -11.05
N SER A 116 3.02 -10.20 -11.30
CA SER A 116 2.73 -9.67 -12.63
C SER A 116 3.94 -9.57 -13.55
N LYS A 117 5.17 -9.77 -13.06
CA LYS A 117 6.38 -9.74 -13.87
C LYS A 117 6.89 -11.13 -14.20
N LYS A 118 6.73 -11.53 -15.45
CA LYS A 118 7.35 -12.74 -15.99
C LYS A 118 8.84 -12.48 -16.26
N GLY A 119 9.70 -13.36 -15.75
CA GLY A 119 11.12 -13.38 -16.08
C GLY A 119 12.01 -12.38 -15.37
N ALA A 120 11.53 -11.64 -14.40
CA ALA A 120 12.37 -10.76 -13.60
C ALA A 120 13.04 -11.54 -12.45
N ALA A 121 14.36 -11.36 -12.27
CA ALA A 121 15.10 -11.97 -11.18
C ALA A 121 14.69 -11.43 -9.79
N ILE A 122 14.26 -10.17 -9.75
CA ILE A 122 13.77 -9.49 -8.55
C ILE A 122 12.36 -8.99 -8.82
N PRO A 123 11.36 -9.41 -8.03
CA PRO A 123 10.00 -8.89 -8.17
C PRO A 123 9.93 -7.38 -7.93
N HIS A 124 9.16 -6.71 -8.74
CA HIS A 124 8.85 -5.28 -8.59
C HIS A 124 7.34 -5.07 -8.62
N LEU A 125 6.89 -4.03 -7.96
CA LEU A 125 5.53 -3.56 -8.14
C LEU A 125 5.37 -2.97 -9.55
N ASN A 126 4.46 -3.53 -10.34
CA ASN A 126 4.11 -2.97 -11.63
C ASN A 126 3.18 -1.77 -11.42
N LYS A 127 3.72 -0.55 -11.58
CA LYS A 127 2.97 0.70 -11.36
C LYS A 127 1.76 0.84 -12.27
N GLN A 128 1.89 0.47 -13.56
CA GLN A 128 0.75 0.56 -14.49
C GLN A 128 -0.36 -0.39 -14.08
N LEU A 129 -0.01 -1.61 -13.70
CA LEU A 129 -0.98 -2.58 -13.22
C LEU A 129 -1.65 -2.08 -11.94
N PHE A 130 -0.87 -1.56 -10.99
CA PHE A 130 -1.38 -0.99 -9.75
C PHE A 130 -2.40 0.12 -10.01
N TYR A 131 -2.05 1.11 -10.83
CA TYR A 131 -2.94 2.23 -11.13
C TYR A 131 -4.18 1.85 -11.94
N ASN A 132 -4.12 0.77 -12.72
CA ASN A 132 -5.21 0.33 -13.58
C ASN A 132 -6.11 -0.73 -12.94
N ILE A 133 -5.83 -1.16 -11.70
CA ILE A 133 -6.73 -2.06 -10.98
C ILE A 133 -8.12 -1.41 -10.89
N ILE A 134 -9.13 -2.13 -11.31
CA ILE A 134 -10.52 -1.71 -11.16
C ILE A 134 -10.98 -2.08 -9.75
N VAL A 135 -11.41 -1.08 -9.01
CA VAL A 135 -11.90 -1.25 -7.64
C VAL A 135 -13.36 -0.87 -7.53
N GLY A 136 -14.10 -1.64 -6.75
CA GLY A 136 -15.46 -1.32 -6.37
C GLY A 136 -15.47 -0.35 -5.20
N ILE A 137 -16.22 0.73 -5.31
CA ILE A 137 -16.35 1.74 -4.27
C ILE A 137 -17.78 1.72 -3.75
N PRO A 138 -18.02 1.09 -2.59
CA PRO A 138 -19.32 1.18 -1.93
C PRO A 138 -19.52 2.56 -1.31
N PRO A 139 -20.77 2.90 -0.93
CA PRO A 139 -21.02 4.08 -0.10
C PRO A 139 -20.13 4.09 1.16
N ILE A 140 -19.76 5.28 1.63
CA ILE A 140 -18.78 5.42 2.73
C ILE A 140 -19.15 4.65 3.99
N LYS A 141 -20.43 4.59 4.33
CA LYS A 141 -20.91 3.82 5.49
C LYS A 141 -20.69 2.31 5.30
N GLU A 142 -20.86 1.84 4.09
CA GLU A 142 -20.61 0.43 3.77
C GLU A 142 -19.14 0.10 3.77
N GLN A 143 -18.28 1.01 3.31
CA GLN A 143 -16.83 0.86 3.45
C GLN A 143 -16.44 0.62 4.91
N SER A 144 -16.99 1.40 5.83
CA SER A 144 -16.74 1.25 7.27
C SER A 144 -17.20 -0.10 7.82
N ARG A 145 -18.37 -0.59 7.37
CA ARG A 145 -18.87 -1.92 7.77
C ARG A 145 -17.98 -3.05 7.27
N ILE A 146 -17.50 -2.92 6.03
CA ILE A 146 -16.59 -3.90 5.44
C ILE A 146 -15.28 -3.94 6.23
N VAL A 147 -14.71 -2.78 6.55
CA VAL A 147 -13.49 -2.69 7.36
C VAL A 147 -13.70 -3.36 8.72
N GLU A 148 -14.78 -3.05 9.41
CA GLU A 148 -15.10 -3.64 10.71
C GLU A 148 -15.20 -5.18 10.60
N ARG A 149 -15.86 -5.68 9.56
CA ARG A 149 -16.01 -7.11 9.34
C ARG A 149 -14.67 -7.79 9.04
N VAL A 150 -13.82 -7.18 8.23
CA VAL A 150 -12.48 -7.70 7.93
C VAL A 150 -11.61 -7.70 9.17
N ASP A 151 -11.66 -6.64 9.99
CA ASP A 151 -10.94 -6.57 11.26
C ASP A 151 -11.35 -7.71 12.20
N GLN A 152 -12.65 -8.00 12.31
CA GLN A 152 -13.15 -9.12 13.10
C GLN A 152 -12.63 -10.47 12.60
N LEU A 153 -12.59 -10.67 11.29
CA LEU A 153 -12.08 -11.89 10.68
C LEU A 153 -10.59 -12.08 10.95
N PHE A 154 -9.80 -11.03 10.92
CA PHE A 154 -8.39 -11.09 11.27
C PHE A 154 -8.15 -11.38 12.76
N GLN A 155 -8.98 -10.86 13.65
CA GLN A 155 -8.90 -11.17 15.07
C GLN A 155 -9.16 -12.65 15.36
N LEU A 156 -10.08 -13.27 14.63
CA LEU A 156 -10.42 -14.69 14.77
C LEU A 156 -9.32 -15.62 14.25
N SER A 157 -8.46 -15.17 13.35
CA SER A 157 -7.38 -15.96 12.75
C SER A 157 -6.06 -15.92 13.53
N ASN A 158 -5.98 -15.11 14.58
CA ASN A 158 -4.79 -14.99 15.44
C ASN A 158 -4.90 -15.88 16.69
#